data_a69839323ad5dcbdb79a01b60ddb0d1c
#
_entry.id   a69839323ad5dcbdb79a01b60ddb0d1c
#
_cell.length_a   1.000
_cell.length_b   1.000
_cell.length_c   1.000
_cell.angle_alpha   90.00
_cell.angle_beta   90.00
_cell.angle_gamma   90.00
#
_symmetry.space_group_name_H-M   'P 1'
#
loop_
_entity.id
_entity.type
_entity.pdbx_description
1 polymer ?
#
loop_
_entity_poly.entity_id
_entity_poly.type
_entity_poly.pdbx_seq_one_letter_code
_entity_poly.pdbx_strand_id
1 'polypeptide(L)'
;MNMRIGNMSGFCVGEPWNARAINDRIGFTAATSQDIWPEHPEKVLGTRRDWVERNPNTARALVAALMEAQRWIAASPENTRETARLLARRGWLNTKEQYLTGRMLGEYDN
;
A
#
# COMPACT_ATOMS: atom_id res chain seq x y z
N MET A 1 18.98 -3.48 -4.87
CA MET A 1 18.28 -2.19 -4.97
C MET A 1 19.28 -1.15 -5.47
N ASN A 2 19.02 -0.53 -6.62
CA ASN A 2 19.97 0.34 -7.35
C ASN A 2 20.42 1.57 -6.56
N MET A 3 19.55 2.11 -5.71
CA MET A 3 19.86 3.24 -4.85
C MET A 3 20.97 2.91 -3.81
N ARG A 4 20.95 1.68 -3.24
CA ARG A 4 21.96 1.22 -2.27
C ARG A 4 23.38 1.16 -2.86
N ILE A 5 23.50 0.86 -4.13
CA ILE A 5 24.78 0.75 -4.86
C ILE A 5 25.15 2.02 -5.64
N GLY A 6 24.42 3.11 -5.43
CA GLY A 6 24.71 4.41 -6.02
C GLY A 6 24.34 4.58 -7.50
N ASN A 7 23.67 3.62 -8.12
CA ASN A 7 23.24 3.69 -9.52
C ASN A 7 21.98 4.55 -9.75
N MET A 8 21.37 5.04 -8.66
CA MET A 8 20.12 5.78 -8.73
C MET A 8 20.10 6.79 -7.57
N SER A 9 19.83 8.05 -7.86
CA SER A 9 19.79 9.14 -6.87
C SER A 9 18.41 9.30 -6.22
N GLY A 10 17.36 8.81 -6.84
CA GLY A 10 16.00 8.87 -6.31
C GLY A 10 15.03 8.01 -7.13
N PHE A 11 13.83 7.80 -6.60
CA PHE A 11 12.77 7.07 -7.28
C PHE A 11 11.40 7.56 -6.80
N CYS A 12 10.37 7.31 -7.60
CA CYS A 12 8.98 7.52 -7.24
C CYS A 12 8.27 6.15 -7.31
N VAL A 13 7.67 5.71 -6.22
CA VAL A 13 7.06 4.38 -6.12
C VAL A 13 6.00 4.37 -5.01
N GLY A 14 5.02 3.46 -5.11
CA GLY A 14 4.05 3.22 -4.05
C GLY A 14 4.66 2.52 -2.83
N GLU A 15 3.99 2.65 -1.69
CA GLU A 15 4.37 1.91 -0.49
C GLU A 15 4.23 0.37 -0.69
N PRO A 16 5.06 -0.46 -0.02
CA PRO A 16 5.95 -0.12 1.12
C PRO A 16 7.41 0.17 0.75
N TRP A 17 7.71 0.48 -0.49
CA TRP A 17 9.10 0.58 -0.98
C TRP A 17 9.81 1.85 -0.49
N ASN A 18 9.08 2.97 -0.28
CA ASN A 18 9.62 4.16 0.37
C ASN A 18 9.93 3.87 1.84
N ALA A 19 9.00 3.28 2.58
CA ALA A 19 9.23 2.86 3.96
C ALA A 19 10.44 1.93 4.10
N ARG A 20 10.66 1.03 3.14
CA ARG A 20 11.85 0.18 3.11
C ARG A 20 13.13 0.99 2.94
N ALA A 21 13.15 2.00 2.07
CA ALA A 21 14.32 2.83 1.86
C ALA A 21 14.72 3.60 3.13
N ILE A 22 13.73 4.12 3.86
CA ILE A 22 13.91 4.82 5.13
C ILE A 22 14.41 3.85 6.21
N ASN A 23 13.73 2.74 6.42
CA ASN A 23 14.11 1.74 7.41
C ASN A 23 15.51 1.15 7.16
N ASP A 24 15.88 0.96 5.90
CA ASP A 24 17.20 0.48 5.50
C ASP A 24 18.28 1.61 5.51
N ARG A 25 17.90 2.85 5.86
CA ARG A 25 18.76 4.04 5.92
C ARG A 25 19.50 4.32 4.60
N ILE A 26 18.81 4.16 3.47
CA ILE A 26 19.37 4.39 2.13
C ILE A 26 18.67 5.55 1.40
N GLY A 27 17.71 6.20 2.04
CA GLY A 27 16.97 7.32 1.49
C GLY A 27 15.99 7.92 2.49
N PHE A 28 15.38 9.01 2.09
CA PHE A 28 14.32 9.71 2.81
C PHE A 28 13.20 10.09 1.85
N THR A 29 12.03 10.41 2.36
CA THR A 29 10.90 10.89 1.54
C THR A 29 11.07 12.39 1.28
N ALA A 30 11.31 12.78 0.05
CA ALA A 30 11.41 14.18 -0.33
C ALA A 30 10.03 14.87 -0.40
N ALA A 31 9.02 14.16 -0.89
CA ALA A 31 7.61 14.58 -0.92
C ALA A 31 6.72 13.36 -1.09
N THR A 32 5.51 13.43 -0.55
CA THR A 32 4.44 12.44 -0.82
C THR A 32 3.48 13.00 -1.87
N SER A 33 2.75 12.11 -2.53
CA SER A 33 1.67 12.54 -3.41
C SER A 33 0.55 13.28 -2.67
N GLN A 34 0.37 13.01 -1.38
CA GLN A 34 -0.55 13.73 -0.51
C GLN A 34 -0.12 15.19 -0.28
N ASP A 35 1.19 15.48 -0.19
CA ASP A 35 1.72 16.84 -0.08
C ASP A 35 1.46 17.65 -1.36
N ILE A 36 1.48 16.96 -2.52
CA ILE A 36 1.32 17.59 -3.84
C ILE A 36 -0.16 17.77 -4.19
N TRP A 37 -0.96 16.75 -3.95
CA TRP A 37 -2.40 16.72 -4.25
C TRP A 37 -3.16 15.98 -3.14
N PRO A 38 -3.62 16.69 -2.10
CA PRO A 38 -4.38 16.11 -0.99
C PRO A 38 -5.62 15.33 -1.48
N GLU A 39 -5.88 14.21 -0.85
CA GLU A 39 -7.05 13.35 -1.11
C GLU A 39 -7.17 12.84 -2.56
N HIS A 40 -6.06 12.79 -3.30
CA HIS A 40 -6.07 12.26 -4.66
C HIS A 40 -6.40 10.76 -4.70
N PRO A 41 -7.05 10.27 -5.78
CA PRO A 41 -7.20 8.83 -5.98
C PRO A 41 -5.83 8.20 -6.22
N GLU A 42 -5.54 7.09 -5.54
CA GLU A 42 -4.23 6.44 -5.64
C GLU A 42 -4.37 5.02 -6.20
N LYS A 43 -4.88 4.09 -5.42
CA LYS A 43 -5.13 2.72 -5.89
C LYS A 43 -6.58 2.55 -6.31
N VAL A 44 -6.80 1.87 -7.43
CA VAL A 44 -8.13 1.61 -7.98
C VAL A 44 -8.29 0.14 -8.32
N LEU A 45 -9.51 -0.36 -8.21
CA LEU A 45 -9.87 -1.67 -8.75
C LEU A 45 -10.10 -1.53 -10.26
N GLY A 46 -9.13 -1.97 -11.05
CA GLY A 46 -9.24 -2.00 -12.51
C GLY A 46 -9.70 -3.35 -13.02
N THR A 47 -10.66 -3.36 -13.96
CA THR A 47 -11.09 -4.57 -14.64
C THR A 47 -11.59 -4.26 -16.06
N ARG A 48 -11.79 -5.30 -16.86
CA ARG A 48 -12.32 -5.16 -18.22
C ARG A 48 -13.84 -4.96 -18.20
N ARG A 49 -14.33 -4.08 -19.06
CA ARG A 49 -15.76 -3.80 -19.20
C ARG A 49 -16.55 -5.06 -19.55
N ASP A 50 -16.11 -5.83 -20.55
CA ASP A 50 -16.77 -7.05 -21.01
C ASP A 50 -16.84 -8.13 -19.93
N TRP A 51 -15.87 -8.14 -18.99
CA TRP A 51 -15.92 -9.05 -17.84
C TRP A 51 -17.01 -8.62 -16.85
N VAL A 52 -17.13 -7.34 -16.54
CA VAL A 52 -18.19 -6.81 -15.64
C VAL A 52 -19.57 -7.08 -16.22
N GLU A 53 -19.75 -6.83 -17.52
CA GLU A 53 -21.02 -7.06 -18.21
C GLU A 53 -21.46 -8.52 -18.17
N ARG A 54 -20.52 -9.45 -18.31
CA ARG A 54 -20.78 -10.90 -18.22
C ARG A 54 -20.91 -11.43 -16.79
N ASN A 55 -20.36 -10.72 -15.80
CA ASN A 55 -20.29 -11.17 -14.40
C ASN A 55 -20.75 -10.08 -13.42
N PRO A 56 -21.93 -9.47 -13.58
CA PRO A 56 -22.32 -8.30 -12.80
C PRO A 56 -22.44 -8.59 -11.30
N ASN A 57 -22.92 -9.77 -10.93
CA ASN A 57 -23.06 -10.16 -9.53
C ASN A 57 -21.71 -10.41 -8.87
N THR A 58 -20.77 -11.04 -9.58
CA THR A 58 -19.40 -11.25 -9.09
C THR A 58 -18.67 -9.93 -8.93
N ALA A 59 -18.80 -9.01 -9.89
CA ALA A 59 -18.21 -7.68 -9.81
C ALA A 59 -18.74 -6.91 -8.59
N ARG A 60 -20.05 -6.95 -8.36
CA ARG A 60 -20.67 -6.31 -7.19
C ARG A 60 -20.22 -6.93 -5.87
N ALA A 61 -20.14 -8.25 -5.79
CA ALA A 61 -19.65 -8.97 -4.61
C ALA A 61 -18.19 -8.64 -4.31
N LEU A 62 -17.33 -8.54 -5.33
CA LEU A 62 -15.93 -8.15 -5.18
C LEU A 62 -15.78 -6.74 -4.61
N VAL A 63 -16.54 -5.77 -5.15
CA VAL A 63 -16.53 -4.40 -4.62
C VAL A 63 -17.00 -4.37 -3.17
N ALA A 64 -18.09 -5.08 -2.84
CA ALA A 64 -18.61 -5.17 -1.48
C ALA A 64 -17.56 -5.74 -0.52
N ALA A 65 -16.90 -6.84 -0.88
CA ALA A 65 -15.85 -7.47 -0.08
C ALA A 65 -14.65 -6.53 0.16
N LEU A 66 -14.23 -5.76 -0.85
CA LEU A 66 -13.18 -4.76 -0.70
C LEU A 66 -13.59 -3.63 0.26
N MET A 67 -14.81 -3.14 0.15
CA MET A 67 -15.33 -2.11 1.06
C MET A 67 -15.44 -2.61 2.50
N GLU A 68 -15.87 -3.85 2.70
CA GLU A 68 -15.91 -4.48 4.03
C GLU A 68 -14.51 -4.64 4.61
N ALA A 69 -13.55 -5.10 3.81
CA ALA A 69 -12.14 -5.23 4.23
C ALA A 69 -11.55 -3.87 4.64
N GLN A 70 -11.79 -2.81 3.87
CA GLN A 70 -11.34 -1.47 4.19
C GLN A 70 -11.93 -0.95 5.51
N ARG A 71 -13.24 -1.16 5.72
CA ARG A 71 -13.89 -0.80 6.99
C ARG A 71 -13.32 -1.57 8.17
N TRP A 72 -13.08 -2.87 7.99
CA TRP A 72 -12.48 -3.69 9.02
C TRP A 72 -11.08 -3.23 9.39
N ILE A 73 -10.23 -2.92 8.39
CA ILE A 73 -8.88 -2.37 8.61
C ILE A 73 -8.94 -1.07 9.43
N ALA A 74 -9.83 -0.16 9.05
CA ALA A 74 -9.96 1.15 9.67
C ALA A 74 -10.65 1.12 11.04
N ALA A 75 -11.26 0.00 11.44
CA ALA A 75 -12.03 -0.09 12.68
C ALA A 75 -11.17 -0.06 13.94
N SER A 76 -9.92 -0.51 13.87
CA SER A 76 -9.00 -0.44 15.01
C SER A 76 -7.52 -0.52 14.59
N PRO A 77 -6.60 0.00 15.42
CA PRO A 77 -5.16 -0.19 15.21
C PRO A 77 -4.73 -1.66 15.19
N GLU A 78 -5.41 -2.53 15.95
CA GLU A 78 -5.16 -3.97 15.98
C GLU A 78 -5.45 -4.60 14.62
N ASN A 79 -6.57 -4.26 13.99
CA ASN A 79 -6.93 -4.73 12.64
C ASN A 79 -5.92 -4.23 11.60
N THR A 80 -5.45 -3.00 11.75
CA THR A 80 -4.40 -2.44 10.90
C THR A 80 -3.09 -3.22 11.03
N ARG A 81 -2.66 -3.55 12.26
CA ARG A 81 -1.47 -4.37 12.51
C ARG A 81 -1.62 -5.79 11.97
N GLU A 82 -2.77 -6.42 12.19
CA GLU A 82 -3.05 -7.75 11.61
C GLU A 82 -2.99 -7.72 10.08
N THR A 83 -3.51 -6.66 9.45
CA THR A 83 -3.40 -6.46 8.00
C THR A 83 -1.94 -6.34 7.56
N ALA A 84 -1.11 -5.57 8.25
CA ALA A 84 0.32 -5.44 7.97
C ALA A 84 1.01 -6.80 8.04
N ARG A 85 0.71 -7.59 9.09
CA ARG A 85 1.23 -8.95 9.29
C ARG A 85 0.83 -9.90 8.14
N LEU A 86 -0.43 -9.85 7.72
CA LEU A 86 -0.93 -10.67 6.60
C LEU A 86 -0.25 -10.29 5.29
N LEU A 87 -0.19 -9.00 4.97
CA LEU A 87 0.41 -8.48 3.73
C LEU A 87 1.93 -8.74 3.66
N ALA A 88 2.63 -8.77 4.79
CA ALA A 88 4.07 -9.04 4.84
C ALA A 88 4.46 -10.45 4.40
N ARG A 89 3.53 -11.41 4.43
CA ARG A 89 3.78 -12.82 4.13
C ARG A 89 4.30 -13.03 2.71
N ARG A 90 5.05 -14.15 2.52
CA ARG A 90 5.66 -14.55 1.25
C ARG A 90 4.67 -14.66 0.09
N GLY A 91 3.42 -15.02 0.35
CA GLY A 91 2.36 -15.15 -0.68
C GLY A 91 1.82 -13.81 -1.17
N TRP A 92 2.17 -12.69 -0.54
CA TRP A 92 1.68 -11.36 -0.85
C TRP A 92 2.84 -10.42 -1.19
N LEU A 93 3.17 -9.47 -0.29
CA LEU A 93 4.24 -8.50 -0.57
C LEU A 93 5.64 -9.04 -0.31
N ASN A 94 5.77 -10.16 0.41
CA ASN A 94 7.05 -10.77 0.77
C ASN A 94 8.06 -9.74 1.31
N THR A 95 7.67 -9.02 2.34
CA THR A 95 8.45 -7.94 2.94
C THR A 95 8.45 -8.04 4.46
N LYS A 96 9.21 -7.19 5.13
CA LYS A 96 9.18 -7.14 6.60
C LYS A 96 7.94 -6.37 7.05
N GLU A 97 7.26 -6.87 8.08
CA GLU A 97 6.07 -6.27 8.67
C GLU A 97 6.32 -4.80 9.08
N GLN A 98 7.49 -4.50 9.64
CA GLN A 98 7.86 -3.14 10.07
C GLN A 98 7.80 -2.10 8.93
N TYR A 99 7.99 -2.51 7.67
CA TYR A 99 7.91 -1.59 6.52
C TYR A 99 6.45 -1.21 6.18
N LEU A 100 5.49 -1.96 6.71
CA LEU A 100 4.06 -1.74 6.49
C LEU A 100 3.40 -1.04 7.69
N THR A 101 3.71 -1.50 8.90
CA THR A 101 2.98 -1.14 10.12
C THR A 101 2.96 0.35 10.36
N GLY A 102 4.12 1.02 10.36
CA GLY A 102 4.19 2.46 10.59
C GLY A 102 3.39 3.26 9.57
N ARG A 103 3.54 2.94 8.27
CA ARG A 103 2.80 3.61 7.20
C ARG A 103 1.28 3.41 7.32
N MET A 104 0.84 2.21 7.64
CA MET A 104 -0.58 1.87 7.77
C MET A 104 -1.21 2.51 9.02
N LEU A 105 -0.45 2.73 10.08
CA LEU A 105 -0.90 3.40 11.29
C LEU A 105 -0.78 4.93 11.24
N GLY A 106 -0.14 5.48 10.19
CA GLY A 106 0.18 6.90 10.13
C GLY A 106 1.36 7.30 11.05
N GLU A 107 2.10 6.33 11.56
CA GLU A 107 3.27 6.50 12.43
C GLU A 107 4.54 6.36 11.58
N TYR A 108 5.00 7.43 10.97
CA TYR A 108 6.19 7.37 10.13
C TYR A 108 6.97 8.68 10.11
N ASP A 109 8.30 8.54 10.08
CA ASP A 109 9.23 9.62 9.73
C ASP A 109 9.47 9.62 8.20
N ASN A 110 9.58 10.81 7.64
CA ASN A 110 9.87 11.02 6.22
C ASN A 110 11.35 11.25 5.96
#